data_8db91b978b28396286c59c674e4a6460
#
_entry.id   8db91b978b28396286c59c674e4a6460
#
_cell.length_a   1.000
_cell.length_b   1.000
_cell.length_c   1.000
_cell.angle_alpha   90.00
_cell.angle_beta   90.00
_cell.angle_gamma   90.00
#
_symmetry.space_group_name_H-M   'P 1'
#
loop_
_entity.id
_entity.type
_entity.pdbx_description
1 polymer ?
#
loop_
_entity_poly.entity_id
_entity_poly.type
_entity_poly.pdbx_seq_one_letter_code
_entity_poly.pdbx_strand_id
1 'polypeptide(L)'
;MKKTIIFALMLAFMLPLAAQHHEGKPHEKKHRDVTELVGDLSGVQKKKIDAVSRESKERVDALRRQQKAVRDSIGMIMEREGDQREVLFPLFDREAALQASISREMYSTKVKVDALLTAEQRARLRSTLGAQRKRK
;
A
#
# COMPACT_ATOMS: atom_id res chain seq x y z
N MET A 1 -5.73 -33.09 32.26
CA MET A 1 -4.89 -33.27 31.06
C MET A 1 -5.54 -32.83 29.72
N LYS A 2 -6.68 -32.16 29.71
CA LYS A 2 -7.35 -31.73 28.46
C LYS A 2 -7.21 -30.24 28.13
N LYS A 3 -6.46 -29.46 28.90
CA LYS A 3 -6.32 -28.00 28.72
C LYS A 3 -5.03 -27.56 27.99
N THR A 4 -4.07 -28.45 27.83
CA THR A 4 -2.76 -28.13 27.20
C THR A 4 -2.74 -28.27 25.69
N ILE A 5 -3.70 -28.97 25.10
CA ILE A 5 -3.71 -29.24 23.64
C ILE A 5 -4.26 -28.04 22.84
N ILE A 6 -5.15 -27.25 23.45
CA ILE A 6 -5.78 -26.08 22.76
C ILE A 6 -4.78 -24.93 22.62
N PHE A 7 -3.83 -24.79 23.56
CA PHE A 7 -2.83 -23.73 23.51
C PHE A 7 -1.75 -23.96 22.43
N ALA A 8 -1.43 -25.21 22.15
CA ALA A 8 -0.45 -25.57 21.12
C ALA A 8 -0.98 -25.32 19.68
N LEU A 9 -2.30 -25.42 19.49
CA LEU A 9 -2.90 -25.24 18.15
C LEU A 9 -3.04 -23.76 17.78
N MET A 10 -3.19 -22.87 18.76
CA MET A 10 -3.22 -21.42 18.49
C MET A 10 -1.83 -20.83 18.22
N LEU A 11 -0.78 -21.41 18.82
CA LEU A 11 0.60 -20.96 18.58
C LEU A 11 1.08 -21.30 17.16
N ALA A 12 0.58 -22.38 16.57
CA ALA A 12 0.95 -22.78 15.21
C ALA A 12 0.35 -21.88 14.13
N PHE A 13 -0.72 -21.12 14.43
CA PHE A 13 -1.35 -20.22 13.46
C PHE A 13 -0.73 -18.80 13.44
N MET A 14 0.03 -18.44 14.49
CA MET A 14 0.70 -17.13 14.57
C MET A 14 2.15 -17.13 14.01
N LEU A 15 2.73 -18.29 13.74
CA LEU A 15 4.11 -18.41 13.26
C LEU A 15 4.38 -17.91 11.82
N PRO A 16 3.41 -17.85 10.89
CA PRO A 16 3.74 -17.33 9.56
C PRO A 16 3.84 -15.80 9.46
N LEU A 17 3.41 -15.04 10.49
CA LEU A 17 3.53 -13.58 10.43
C LEU A 17 4.91 -13.05 10.87
N ALA A 18 5.62 -13.77 11.71
CA ALA A 18 6.95 -13.38 12.19
C ALA A 18 8.10 -13.79 11.25
N ALA A 19 7.85 -14.74 10.33
CA ALA A 19 8.87 -15.25 9.41
C ALA A 19 9.00 -14.43 8.10
N GLN A 20 8.28 -13.33 7.94
CA GLN A 20 8.40 -12.45 6.77
C GLN A 20 9.30 -11.22 7.00
N HIS A 21 10.16 -11.23 8.01
CA HIS A 21 11.37 -10.42 8.01
C HIS A 21 12.41 -11.06 7.08
N HIS A 22 12.03 -11.28 5.84
CA HIS A 22 13.03 -11.34 4.79
C HIS A 22 13.50 -9.89 4.59
N GLU A 23 14.71 -9.60 5.02
CA GLU A 23 15.55 -8.56 4.44
C GLU A 23 15.77 -8.84 2.94
N GLY A 24 14.68 -8.88 2.20
CA GLY A 24 14.71 -8.69 0.77
C GLY A 24 15.00 -7.20 0.58
N LYS A 25 16.20 -6.87 0.02
CA LYS A 25 16.49 -5.56 -0.58
C LYS A 25 15.19 -5.04 -1.17
N PRO A 26 14.78 -3.79 -0.87
CA PRO A 26 13.59 -3.24 -1.48
C PRO A 26 13.80 -3.36 -2.99
N HIS A 27 13.13 -4.31 -3.63
CA HIS A 27 12.93 -4.25 -5.06
C HIS A 27 12.17 -2.94 -5.26
N GLU A 28 12.93 -1.89 -5.50
CA GLU A 28 12.45 -0.64 -6.04
C GLU A 28 11.74 -1.02 -7.32
N LYS A 29 10.43 -1.38 -7.17
CA LYS A 29 9.54 -1.55 -8.30
C LYS A 29 9.52 -0.18 -8.92
N LYS A 30 10.39 0.05 -9.93
CA LYS A 30 10.33 1.22 -10.78
C LYS A 30 8.87 1.39 -11.18
N HIS A 31 8.16 2.25 -10.47
CA HIS A 31 6.87 2.73 -10.91
C HIS A 31 7.16 3.41 -12.24
N ARG A 32 6.91 2.69 -13.33
CA ARG A 32 6.99 3.30 -14.65
C ARG A 32 6.02 4.45 -14.64
N ASP A 33 6.54 5.63 -14.89
CA ASP A 33 5.76 6.86 -14.91
C ASP A 33 4.66 6.73 -15.99
N VAL A 34 3.49 7.27 -15.72
CA VAL A 34 2.39 7.34 -16.70
C VAL A 34 2.89 7.98 -18.00
N THR A 35 3.83 8.91 -17.92
CA THR A 35 4.48 9.55 -19.07
C THR A 35 5.24 8.57 -19.96
N GLU A 36 5.88 7.54 -19.37
CA GLU A 36 6.56 6.47 -20.12
C GLU A 36 5.57 5.47 -20.74
N LEU A 37 4.42 5.24 -20.09
CA LEU A 37 3.43 4.24 -20.52
C LEU A 37 2.55 4.73 -21.67
N VAL A 38 2.29 6.03 -21.76
CA VAL A 38 1.39 6.64 -22.77
C VAL A 38 2.14 7.12 -23.99
N GLY A 39 3.37 7.58 -23.85
CA GLY A 39 4.33 7.88 -24.92
C GLY A 39 4.16 9.22 -25.64
N ASP A 40 2.95 9.69 -25.89
CA ASP A 40 2.65 10.88 -26.72
C ASP A 40 1.89 11.98 -25.96
N LEU A 41 2.35 12.29 -24.75
CA LEU A 41 1.80 13.37 -23.95
C LEU A 41 2.32 14.73 -24.42
N SER A 42 1.44 15.75 -24.48
CA SER A 42 1.87 17.13 -24.69
C SER A 42 2.69 17.65 -23.50
N GLY A 43 3.52 18.66 -23.72
CA GLY A 43 4.31 19.28 -22.64
C GLY A 43 3.43 19.82 -21.50
N VAL A 44 2.24 20.32 -21.81
CA VAL A 44 1.27 20.79 -20.82
C VAL A 44 0.68 19.63 -20.03
N GLN A 45 0.32 18.53 -20.68
CA GLN A 45 -0.16 17.32 -20.00
C GLN A 45 0.90 16.76 -19.06
N LYS A 46 2.15 16.64 -19.51
CA LYS A 46 3.26 16.17 -18.66
C LYS A 46 3.39 16.99 -17.39
N LYS A 47 3.47 18.31 -17.51
CA LYS A 47 3.60 19.21 -16.34
C LYS A 47 2.43 19.06 -15.35
N LYS A 48 1.20 18.91 -15.84
CA LYS A 48 0.02 18.73 -14.99
C LYS A 48 0.01 17.37 -14.30
N ILE A 49 0.36 16.30 -15.02
CA ILE A 49 0.45 14.93 -14.47
C ILE A 49 1.56 14.87 -13.41
N ASP A 50 2.72 15.46 -13.69
CA ASP A 50 3.84 15.51 -12.74
C ASP A 50 3.45 16.26 -11.45
N ALA A 51 2.74 17.38 -11.57
CA ALA A 51 2.26 18.14 -10.41
C ALA A 51 1.27 17.32 -9.57
N VAL A 52 0.26 16.68 -10.19
CA VAL A 52 -0.71 15.82 -9.50
C VAL A 52 -0.03 14.62 -8.85
N SER A 53 0.91 13.99 -9.55
CA SER A 53 1.64 12.81 -9.06
C SER A 53 2.54 13.15 -7.87
N ARG A 54 3.25 14.29 -7.92
CA ARG A 54 4.11 14.76 -6.82
C ARG A 54 3.29 15.06 -5.56
N GLU A 55 2.22 15.84 -5.70
CA GLU A 55 1.33 16.18 -4.59
C GLU A 55 0.73 14.92 -3.94
N SER A 56 0.28 13.96 -4.75
CA SER A 56 -0.22 12.68 -4.27
C SER A 56 0.85 11.86 -3.56
N LYS A 57 2.06 11.81 -4.12
CA LYS A 57 3.18 11.11 -3.50
C LYS A 57 3.48 11.65 -2.11
N GLU A 58 3.55 12.96 -1.94
CA GLU A 58 3.78 13.60 -0.64
C GLU A 58 2.72 13.20 0.38
N ARG A 59 1.43 13.20 -0.01
CA ARG A 59 0.32 12.78 0.86
C ARG A 59 0.38 11.29 1.20
N VAL A 60 0.61 10.44 0.21
CA VAL A 60 0.73 8.99 0.42
C VAL A 60 1.93 8.66 1.31
N ASP A 61 3.07 9.31 1.10
CA ASP A 61 4.26 9.08 1.93
C ASP A 61 4.05 9.54 3.38
N ALA A 62 3.29 10.63 3.61
CA ALA A 62 2.90 11.04 4.96
C ALA A 62 2.00 9.99 5.64
N LEU A 63 0.99 9.47 4.93
CA LEU A 63 0.11 8.41 5.44
C LEU A 63 0.88 7.10 5.72
N ARG A 64 1.82 6.73 4.87
CA ARG A 64 2.67 5.55 5.07
C ARG A 64 3.58 5.68 6.29
N ARG A 65 4.12 6.87 6.55
CA ARG A 65 4.90 7.10 7.79
C ARG A 65 4.03 6.91 9.03
N GLN A 66 2.80 7.42 9.02
CA GLN A 66 1.85 7.21 10.12
C GLN A 66 1.50 5.73 10.27
N GLN A 67 1.23 5.02 9.17
CA GLN A 67 0.93 3.59 9.18
C GLN A 67 2.10 2.78 9.76
N LYS A 68 3.33 3.12 9.36
CA LYS A 68 4.52 2.48 9.91
C LYS A 68 4.62 2.67 11.43
N ALA A 69 4.42 3.89 11.92
CA ALA A 69 4.45 4.17 13.36
C ALA A 69 3.39 3.37 14.14
N VAL A 70 2.19 3.20 13.58
CA VAL A 70 1.14 2.37 14.19
C VAL A 70 1.55 0.90 14.19
N ARG A 71 2.11 0.37 13.10
CA ARG A 71 2.61 -1.02 13.02
C ARG A 71 3.75 -1.28 14.00
N ASP A 72 4.68 -0.35 14.12
CA ASP A 72 5.78 -0.47 15.08
C ASP A 72 5.23 -0.52 16.52
N SER A 73 4.20 0.30 16.83
CA SER A 73 3.51 0.26 18.13
C SER A 73 2.79 -1.07 18.38
N ILE A 74 2.09 -1.60 17.36
CA ILE A 74 1.44 -2.92 17.43
C ILE A 74 2.48 -3.98 17.73
N GLY A 75 3.60 -4.02 17.01
CA GLY A 75 4.69 -4.98 17.23
C GLY A 75 5.19 -4.96 18.67
N MET A 76 5.51 -3.79 19.20
CA MET A 76 5.99 -3.64 20.58
C MET A 76 4.97 -4.09 21.64
N ILE A 77 3.67 -3.89 21.38
CA ILE A 77 2.62 -4.29 22.32
C ILE A 77 2.38 -5.78 22.26
N MET A 78 2.45 -6.40 21.08
CA MET A 78 2.29 -7.84 20.89
C MET A 78 3.40 -8.67 21.58
N GLU A 79 4.56 -8.08 21.85
CA GLU A 79 5.66 -8.73 22.61
C GLU A 79 5.42 -8.72 24.12
N ARG A 80 4.41 -8.00 24.62
CA ARG A 80 4.09 -7.93 26.05
C ARG A 80 3.29 -9.14 26.49
N GLU A 81 3.53 -9.60 27.73
CA GLU A 81 2.73 -10.65 28.34
C GLU A 81 1.32 -10.14 28.71
N GLY A 82 0.37 -11.07 28.72
CA GLY A 82 -1.01 -10.79 29.12
C GLY A 82 -1.93 -10.37 27.98
N ASP A 83 -3.16 -10.02 28.35
CA ASP A 83 -4.20 -9.62 27.39
C ASP A 83 -4.06 -8.13 27.03
N GLN A 84 -3.71 -7.86 25.81
CA GLN A 84 -3.48 -6.51 25.27
C GLN A 84 -4.62 -6.04 24.34
N ARG A 85 -5.77 -6.71 24.32
CA ARG A 85 -6.87 -6.41 23.37
C ARG A 85 -7.35 -4.97 23.44
N GLU A 86 -7.48 -4.40 24.64
CA GLU A 86 -7.96 -3.03 24.81
C GLU A 86 -7.07 -1.98 24.13
N VAL A 87 -5.77 -2.26 24.05
CA VAL A 87 -4.80 -1.37 23.40
C VAL A 87 -4.62 -1.71 21.93
N LEU A 88 -4.63 -3.00 21.57
CA LEU A 88 -4.37 -3.46 20.21
C LEU A 88 -5.52 -3.19 19.25
N PHE A 89 -6.78 -3.40 19.67
CA PHE A 89 -7.93 -3.24 18.77
C PHE A 89 -8.06 -1.84 18.20
N PRO A 90 -7.94 -0.76 18.98
CA PRO A 90 -7.92 0.60 18.43
C PRO A 90 -6.75 0.86 17.47
N LEU A 91 -5.60 0.23 17.68
CA LEU A 91 -4.45 0.36 16.77
C LEU A 91 -4.68 -0.38 15.45
N PHE A 92 -5.30 -1.56 15.47
CA PHE A 92 -5.70 -2.27 14.25
C PHE A 92 -6.71 -1.45 13.44
N ASP A 93 -7.71 -0.87 14.10
CA ASP A 93 -8.69 0.01 13.45
C ASP A 93 -8.00 1.22 12.80
N ARG A 94 -7.04 1.81 13.50
CA ARG A 94 -6.27 2.95 12.99
C ARG A 94 -5.40 2.56 11.79
N GLU A 95 -4.74 1.41 11.84
CA GLU A 95 -3.98 0.88 10.70
C GLU A 95 -4.86 0.68 9.47
N ALA A 96 -6.02 0.05 9.65
CA ALA A 96 -7.00 -0.18 8.60
C ALA A 96 -7.51 1.15 7.99
N ALA A 97 -7.79 2.15 8.82
CA ALA A 97 -8.22 3.48 8.38
C ALA A 97 -7.12 4.19 7.56
N LEU A 98 -5.86 4.08 7.97
CA LEU A 98 -4.73 4.63 7.22
C LEU A 98 -4.55 3.92 5.87
N GLN A 99 -4.67 2.61 5.83
CA GLN A 99 -4.63 1.83 4.59
C GLN A 99 -5.77 2.25 3.63
N ALA A 100 -6.98 2.44 4.15
CA ALA A 100 -8.10 2.91 3.36
C ALA A 100 -7.85 4.34 2.81
N SER A 101 -7.23 5.21 3.61
CA SER A 101 -6.88 6.58 3.19
C SER A 101 -5.84 6.59 2.08
N ILE A 102 -4.82 5.75 2.17
CA ILE A 102 -3.82 5.55 1.11
C ILE A 102 -4.49 5.09 -0.19
N SER A 103 -5.38 4.09 -0.11
CA SER A 103 -6.09 3.57 -1.27
C SER A 103 -6.99 4.61 -1.94
N ARG A 104 -7.68 5.43 -1.14
CA ARG A 104 -8.52 6.54 -1.64
C ARG A 104 -7.68 7.60 -2.32
N GLU A 105 -6.53 7.99 -1.76
CA GLU A 105 -5.63 8.97 -2.35
C GLU A 105 -5.08 8.48 -3.70
N MET A 106 -4.63 7.22 -3.76
CA MET A 106 -4.15 6.62 -5.01
C MET A 106 -5.24 6.56 -6.08
N TYR A 107 -6.47 6.22 -5.71
CA TYR A 107 -7.59 6.20 -6.65
C TYR A 107 -7.97 7.61 -7.12
N SER A 108 -8.03 8.58 -6.21
CA SER A 108 -8.28 9.99 -6.55
C SER A 108 -7.24 10.53 -7.53
N THR A 109 -5.98 10.21 -7.31
CA THR A 109 -4.88 10.56 -8.22
C THR A 109 -5.07 9.94 -9.60
N LYS A 110 -5.42 8.66 -9.65
CA LYS A 110 -5.74 8.00 -10.91
C LYS A 110 -6.84 8.72 -11.67
N VAL A 111 -7.93 9.08 -11.01
CA VAL A 111 -9.04 9.81 -11.64
C VAL A 111 -8.60 11.17 -12.18
N LYS A 112 -7.79 11.91 -11.40
CA LYS A 112 -7.24 13.21 -11.84
C LYS A 112 -6.33 13.05 -13.06
N VAL A 113 -5.47 12.04 -13.08
CA VAL A 113 -4.60 11.75 -14.24
C VAL A 113 -5.43 11.32 -15.45
N ASP A 114 -6.40 10.43 -15.28
CA ASP A 114 -7.30 10.00 -16.37
C ASP A 114 -8.04 11.18 -17.01
N ALA A 115 -8.41 12.19 -16.23
CA ALA A 115 -9.08 13.40 -16.73
C ALA A 115 -8.15 14.30 -17.58
N LEU A 116 -6.83 14.18 -17.43
CA LEU A 116 -5.84 14.91 -18.22
C LEU A 116 -5.50 14.21 -19.54
N LEU A 117 -5.92 12.97 -19.72
CA LEU A 117 -5.64 12.13 -20.89
C LEU A 117 -6.80 12.16 -21.89
N THR A 118 -6.48 12.05 -23.19
CA THR A 118 -7.49 11.80 -24.23
C THR A 118 -8.05 10.36 -24.11
N ALA A 119 -9.15 10.09 -24.81
CA ALA A 119 -9.76 8.74 -24.81
C ALA A 119 -8.77 7.68 -25.33
N GLU A 120 -8.00 8.01 -26.37
CA GLU A 120 -6.99 7.10 -26.94
C GLU A 120 -5.82 6.85 -26.00
N GLN A 121 -5.33 7.92 -25.35
CA GLN A 121 -4.25 7.81 -24.35
C GLN A 121 -4.69 6.95 -23.16
N ARG A 122 -5.93 7.10 -22.68
CA ARG A 122 -6.51 6.24 -21.63
C ARG A 122 -6.61 4.78 -22.07
N ALA A 123 -7.00 4.52 -23.31
CA ALA A 123 -7.09 3.16 -23.85
C ALA A 123 -5.70 2.51 -23.90
N ARG A 124 -4.68 3.20 -24.38
CA ARG A 124 -3.28 2.73 -24.38
C ARG A 124 -2.77 2.42 -22.99
N LEU A 125 -2.98 3.32 -22.04
CA LEU A 125 -2.59 3.12 -20.63
C LEU A 125 -3.21 1.85 -20.05
N ARG A 126 -4.51 1.64 -20.27
CA ARG A 126 -5.21 0.41 -19.81
C ARG A 126 -4.66 -0.86 -20.46
N SER A 127 -4.41 -0.84 -21.75
CA SER A 127 -3.83 -1.95 -22.49
C SER A 127 -2.46 -2.33 -21.94
N THR A 128 -1.58 -1.35 -21.74
CA THR A 128 -0.23 -1.56 -21.22
C THR A 128 -0.24 -2.12 -19.80
N LEU A 129 -1.09 -1.58 -18.92
CA LEU A 129 -1.24 -2.07 -17.55
C LEU A 129 -1.86 -3.48 -17.49
N GLY A 130 -2.82 -3.77 -18.38
CA GLY A 130 -3.43 -5.11 -18.52
C GLY A 130 -2.42 -6.17 -18.96
N ALA A 131 -1.56 -5.85 -19.92
CA ALA A 131 -0.49 -6.72 -20.38
C ALA A 131 0.54 -7.04 -19.29
N GLN A 132 0.85 -6.07 -18.42
CA GLN A 132 1.76 -6.28 -17.29
C GLN A 132 1.18 -7.21 -16.21
N ARG A 133 -0.14 -7.17 -15.97
CA ARG A 133 -0.81 -8.07 -15.01
C ARG A 133 -0.78 -9.54 -15.45
N LYS A 134 -0.85 -9.81 -16.76
CA LYS A 134 -0.84 -11.17 -17.30
C LYS A 134 0.55 -11.83 -17.30
N ARG A 135 1.62 -11.06 -17.07
CA ARG A 135 3.00 -11.57 -17.05
C ARG A 135 3.52 -11.94 -15.65
N LYS A 136 2.66 -11.83 -14.63
CA LYS A 136 2.92 -12.25 -13.24
C LYS A 136 2.15 -13.51 -12.90
#